data_9a728b35841e6a703f2c9e530dd41e33
#
_entry.id   9a728b35841e6a703f2c9e530dd41e33
#
_cell.length_a   1.000
_cell.length_b   1.000
_cell.length_c   1.000
_cell.angle_alpha   90.00
_cell.angle_beta   90.00
_cell.angle_gamma   90.00
#
_symmetry.space_group_name_H-M   'P 1'
#
loop_
_entity.id
_entity.type
_entity.pdbx_description
1 polymer ?
#
loop_
_entity_poly.entity_id
_entity_poly.type
_entity_poly.pdbx_seq_one_letter_code
_entity_poly.pdbx_strand_id
1 'polypeptide(L)'
;RLVERHALLPTPLQLDDIARSIDGFRHAVAQSLIEATRRRRGKVIFIQRATTPGGADFMFANDARGGWHWFFREAEQADDRAFLGAALTAFHHAWGKPLLVFAPAGMLTLLNSLKITDKAMAKSITLGLPACPEPVTVPPPMLNYRPDTGMRHLDRLEAEAIHIMREVAAENSNPVMLYSIGKDSAVMLHLALKAFSPGRPPFPLLHV
;
A
#
# COMPACT_ATOMS: atom_id res chain seq x y z
N ARG A 1 14.44 14.68 26.12
CA ARG A 1 13.06 14.42 26.61
C ARG A 1 12.21 13.53 25.69
N LEU A 2 12.33 13.62 24.36
CA LEU A 2 11.70 12.68 23.43
C LEU A 2 12.39 11.31 23.43
N VAL A 3 13.70 11.29 23.55
CA VAL A 3 14.53 10.08 23.63
C VAL A 3 14.31 9.33 24.94
N GLU A 4 14.15 10.05 26.05
CA GLU A 4 13.92 9.45 27.37
C GLU A 4 12.54 8.81 27.54
N ARG A 5 11.52 9.29 26.81
CA ARG A 5 10.18 8.69 26.82
C ARG A 5 10.09 7.39 26.05
N HIS A 6 11.00 7.16 25.13
CA HIS A 6 11.07 5.94 24.33
C HIS A 6 12.25 5.08 24.80
N ALA A 7 12.16 4.52 26.00
CA ALA A 7 13.09 3.53 26.56
C ALA A 7 13.29 2.27 25.66
N LEU A 8 12.99 2.39 24.37
CA LEU A 8 13.02 1.36 23.34
C LEU A 8 14.13 1.59 22.31
N LEU A 9 14.91 2.66 22.42
CA LEU A 9 16.06 2.88 21.54
C LEU A 9 17.18 1.93 21.94
N PRO A 10 17.47 0.89 21.17
CA PRO A 10 18.47 -0.11 21.51
C PRO A 10 19.91 0.41 21.42
N THR A 11 20.08 1.59 20.82
CA THR A 11 21.38 2.24 20.64
C THR A 11 21.25 3.71 21.00
N PRO A 12 22.10 4.28 21.86
CA PRO A 12 22.10 5.71 22.10
C PRO A 12 22.39 6.45 20.80
N LEU A 13 21.54 7.44 20.48
CA LEU A 13 21.75 8.34 19.35
C LEU A 13 23.02 9.15 19.61
N GLN A 14 23.90 9.21 18.62
CA GLN A 14 25.09 10.05 18.71
C GLN A 14 24.68 11.53 18.59
N LEU A 15 25.29 12.38 19.44
CA LEU A 15 25.01 13.82 19.44
C LEU A 15 25.22 14.49 18.09
N ASP A 16 26.14 13.96 17.29
CA ASP A 16 26.41 14.45 15.93
C ASP A 16 25.25 14.25 14.96
N ASP A 17 24.44 13.22 15.16
CA ASP A 17 23.23 12.96 14.35
C ASP A 17 22.11 13.96 14.67
N ILE A 18 22.08 14.43 15.92
CA ILE A 18 21.13 15.45 16.38
C ILE A 18 21.50 16.85 15.85
N ALA A 19 22.79 17.10 15.71
CA ALA A 19 23.30 18.44 15.35
C ALA A 19 23.13 18.80 13.87
N ARG A 20 22.90 17.83 12.98
CA ARG A 20 22.91 18.07 11.53
C ARG A 20 21.58 18.50 10.92
N SER A 21 20.46 18.05 11.44
CA SER A 21 19.12 18.56 11.11
C SER A 21 18.03 17.83 11.90
N ILE A 22 16.86 18.44 12.05
CA ILE A 22 15.65 17.79 12.60
C ILE A 22 15.29 16.54 11.79
N ASP A 23 15.52 16.55 10.49
CA ASP A 23 15.22 15.42 9.60
C ASP A 23 16.20 14.26 9.79
N GLY A 24 17.48 14.54 10.01
CA GLY A 24 18.47 13.52 10.37
C GLY A 24 18.13 12.85 11.69
N PHE A 25 17.70 13.61 12.69
CA PHE A 25 17.22 13.08 13.95
C PHE A 25 16.00 12.19 13.81
N ARG A 26 14.98 12.65 13.06
CA ARG A 26 13.78 11.86 12.75
C ARG A 26 14.12 10.55 12.06
N HIS A 27 15.03 10.61 11.08
CA HIS A 27 15.49 9.43 10.37
C HIS A 27 16.18 8.42 11.29
N ALA A 28 17.11 8.87 12.14
CA ALA A 28 17.82 8.02 13.09
C ALA A 28 16.87 7.35 14.10
N VAL A 29 15.90 8.09 14.64
CA VAL A 29 14.86 7.54 15.52
C VAL A 29 13.99 6.52 14.78
N ALA A 30 13.55 6.82 13.56
CA ALA A 30 12.76 5.90 12.75
C ALA A 30 13.51 4.59 12.47
N GLN A 31 14.79 4.66 12.09
CA GLN A 31 15.63 3.48 11.86
C GLN A 31 15.80 2.64 13.14
N SER A 32 16.04 3.28 14.28
CA SER A 32 16.14 2.57 15.56
C SER A 32 14.85 1.83 15.93
N LEU A 33 13.68 2.45 15.73
CA LEU A 33 12.38 1.81 15.95
C LEU A 33 12.15 0.64 14.98
N ILE A 34 12.52 0.80 13.72
CA ILE A 34 12.43 -0.25 12.71
C ILE A 34 13.29 -1.46 13.09
N GLU A 35 14.54 -1.22 13.49
CA GLU A 35 15.44 -2.30 13.90
C GLU A 35 14.95 -3.01 15.17
N ALA A 36 14.50 -2.27 16.18
CA ALA A 36 13.91 -2.84 17.38
C ALA A 36 12.70 -3.72 17.09
N THR A 37 11.84 -3.27 16.16
CA THR A 37 10.68 -4.03 15.72
C THR A 37 11.07 -5.30 14.98
N ARG A 38 12.07 -5.23 14.09
CA ARG A 38 12.60 -6.40 13.35
C ARG A 38 13.19 -7.44 14.29
N ARG A 39 13.94 -7.03 15.30
CA ARG A 39 14.52 -7.94 16.34
C ARG A 39 13.43 -8.71 17.07
N ARG A 40 12.27 -8.09 17.30
CA ARG A 40 11.08 -8.71 17.92
C ARG A 40 10.20 -9.48 16.93
N ARG A 41 10.67 -9.70 15.70
CA ARG A 41 9.91 -10.32 14.60
C ARG A 41 8.60 -9.59 14.28
N GLY A 42 8.53 -8.30 14.64
CA GLY A 42 7.40 -7.44 14.35
C GLY A 42 7.38 -6.98 12.87
N LYS A 43 6.30 -6.34 12.50
CA LYS A 43 6.04 -5.81 11.17
C LYS A 43 6.04 -4.29 11.21
N VAL A 44 6.73 -3.67 10.26
CA VAL A 44 6.66 -2.22 10.03
C VAL A 44 5.59 -1.98 8.98
N ILE A 45 4.65 -1.11 9.28
CA ILE A 45 3.57 -0.75 8.36
C ILE A 45 3.42 0.77 8.24
N PHE A 46 3.01 1.20 7.06
CA PHE A 46 2.66 2.58 6.75
C PHE A 46 1.17 2.64 6.48
N ILE A 47 0.45 3.48 7.21
CA ILE A 47 -0.99 3.62 7.06
C ILE A 47 -1.36 5.00 6.53
N GLN A 48 -2.36 5.03 5.68
CA GLN A 48 -2.92 6.23 5.09
C GLN A 48 -4.44 6.10 5.01
N ARG A 49 -5.14 7.22 5.07
CA ARG A 49 -6.58 7.30 4.82
C ARG A 49 -6.81 7.88 3.44
N ALA A 50 -7.78 7.38 2.75
CA ALA A 50 -8.21 7.91 1.47
C ALA A 50 -9.72 7.72 1.30
N THR A 51 -10.28 8.41 0.33
CA THR A 51 -11.70 8.31 -0.04
C THR A 51 -11.78 7.96 -1.51
N THR A 52 -12.62 6.99 -1.85
CA THR A 52 -12.87 6.64 -3.25
C THR A 52 -13.64 7.76 -3.96
N PRO A 53 -13.62 7.84 -5.29
CA PRO A 53 -14.45 8.77 -6.04
C PRO A 53 -15.96 8.63 -5.75
N GLY A 54 -16.42 7.45 -5.32
CA GLY A 54 -17.78 7.17 -4.89
C GLY A 54 -18.10 7.53 -3.45
N GLY A 55 -17.15 8.19 -2.73
CA GLY A 55 -17.36 8.66 -1.36
C GLY A 55 -17.08 7.61 -0.27
N ALA A 56 -16.67 6.38 -0.61
CA ALA A 56 -16.30 5.39 0.39
C ALA A 56 -14.96 5.74 1.03
N ASP A 57 -14.95 5.82 2.35
CA ASP A 57 -13.79 6.13 3.17
C ASP A 57 -13.05 4.84 3.55
N PHE A 58 -11.75 4.82 3.45
CA PHE A 58 -10.96 3.64 3.77
C PHE A 58 -9.56 3.95 4.30
N MET A 59 -9.03 2.99 5.04
CA MET A 59 -7.64 2.95 5.46
C MET A 59 -6.86 1.99 4.59
N PHE A 60 -5.68 2.40 4.19
CA PHE A 60 -4.72 1.57 3.48
C PHE A 60 -3.48 1.38 4.34
N ALA A 61 -3.04 0.14 4.47
CA ALA A 61 -1.80 -0.20 5.15
C ALA A 61 -0.87 -1.00 4.24
N ASN A 62 0.42 -0.67 4.20
CA ASN A 62 1.43 -1.40 3.45
C ASN A 62 2.68 -1.61 4.30
N ASP A 63 3.45 -2.66 4.00
CA ASP A 63 4.68 -3.02 4.72
C ASP A 63 5.96 -2.67 3.95
N ALA A 64 5.85 -1.90 2.86
CA ALA A 64 6.94 -1.57 1.94
C ALA A 64 7.68 -2.78 1.33
N ARG A 65 7.09 -4.00 1.41
CA ARG A 65 7.66 -5.26 0.91
C ARG A 65 6.66 -6.07 0.09
N GLY A 66 5.58 -5.42 -0.37
CA GLY A 66 4.52 -6.04 -1.16
C GLY A 66 3.33 -6.56 -0.34
N GLY A 67 3.37 -6.52 0.99
CA GLY A 67 2.21 -6.79 1.84
C GLY A 67 1.37 -5.53 1.99
N TRP A 68 0.07 -5.64 1.74
CA TRP A 68 -0.86 -4.53 1.88
C TRP A 68 -2.26 -5.03 2.24
N HIS A 69 -3.00 -4.16 2.96
CA HIS A 69 -4.38 -4.41 3.38
C HIS A 69 -5.20 -3.14 3.28
N TRP A 70 -6.50 -3.32 3.03
CA TRP A 70 -7.51 -2.29 2.96
C TRP A 70 -8.53 -2.51 4.05
N PHE A 71 -9.04 -1.44 4.63
CA PHE A 71 -10.12 -1.47 5.58
C PHE A 71 -11.09 -0.34 5.24
N PHE A 72 -12.28 -0.69 4.78
CA PHE A 72 -13.33 0.26 4.45
C PHE A 72 -14.12 0.63 5.70
N ARG A 73 -14.54 1.89 5.77
CA ARG A 73 -15.37 2.37 6.86
C ARG A 73 -16.77 1.78 6.74
N GLU A 74 -17.24 1.18 7.83
CA GLU A 74 -18.59 0.64 7.98
C GLU A 74 -19.49 1.63 8.72
N ALA A 75 -20.80 1.43 8.62
CA ALA A 75 -21.78 2.34 9.24
C ALA A 75 -21.68 2.42 10.78
N GLU A 76 -21.20 1.36 11.41
CA GLU A 76 -21.01 1.27 12.85
C GLU A 76 -19.84 2.16 13.36
N GLN A 77 -18.91 2.53 12.47
CA GLN A 77 -17.80 3.41 12.80
C GLN A 77 -18.21 4.88 12.62
N ALA A 78 -19.04 5.36 13.54
CA ALA A 78 -19.68 6.67 13.45
C ALA A 78 -18.67 7.84 13.45
N ASP A 79 -17.54 7.69 14.14
CA ASP A 79 -16.48 8.69 14.22
C ASP A 79 -15.14 8.17 13.76
N ASP A 80 -14.19 9.08 13.56
CA ASP A 80 -12.85 8.77 13.09
C ASP A 80 -12.04 7.93 14.09
N ARG A 81 -12.32 8.00 15.38
CA ARG A 81 -11.64 7.20 16.39
C ARG A 81 -12.09 5.74 16.32
N ALA A 82 -13.41 5.51 16.22
CA ALA A 82 -13.97 4.18 16.06
C ALA A 82 -13.44 3.54 14.77
N PHE A 83 -13.44 4.28 13.67
CA PHE A 83 -12.90 3.82 12.40
C PHE A 83 -11.40 3.46 12.46
N LEU A 84 -10.56 4.35 13.01
CA LEU A 84 -9.14 4.12 13.16
C LEU A 84 -8.83 2.94 14.08
N GLY A 85 -9.60 2.81 15.17
CA GLY A 85 -9.47 1.68 16.11
C GLY A 85 -9.79 0.34 15.45
N ALA A 86 -10.89 0.29 14.69
CA ALA A 86 -11.30 -0.90 13.94
C ALA A 86 -10.28 -1.27 12.87
N ALA A 87 -9.79 -0.28 12.10
CA ALA A 87 -8.77 -0.49 11.07
C ALA A 87 -7.47 -1.04 11.66
N LEU A 88 -6.98 -0.46 12.77
CA LEU A 88 -5.79 -0.97 13.47
C LEU A 88 -5.96 -2.40 13.96
N THR A 89 -7.12 -2.72 14.51
CA THR A 89 -7.47 -4.07 14.95
C THR A 89 -7.43 -5.04 13.79
N ALA A 90 -8.07 -4.69 12.66
CA ALA A 90 -8.07 -5.51 11.46
C ALA A 90 -6.66 -5.73 10.92
N PHE A 91 -5.82 -4.69 10.85
CA PHE A 91 -4.45 -4.81 10.39
C PHE A 91 -3.60 -5.66 11.35
N HIS A 92 -3.77 -5.50 12.66
CA HIS A 92 -3.07 -6.33 13.64
C HIS A 92 -3.42 -7.82 13.47
N HIS A 93 -4.70 -8.14 13.29
CA HIS A 93 -5.13 -9.51 13.01
C HIS A 93 -4.60 -10.04 11.67
N ALA A 94 -4.64 -9.23 10.63
CA ALA A 94 -4.20 -9.63 9.29
C ALA A 94 -2.72 -10.03 9.24
N TRP A 95 -1.85 -9.29 9.93
CA TRP A 95 -0.43 -9.64 9.99
C TRP A 95 -0.07 -10.60 11.12
N GLY A 96 -0.87 -10.72 12.17
CA GLY A 96 -0.65 -11.63 13.32
C GLY A 96 0.69 -11.43 14.04
N LYS A 97 1.23 -10.21 14.02
CA LYS A 97 2.55 -9.85 14.55
C LYS A 97 2.51 -8.49 15.25
N PRO A 98 3.48 -8.21 16.15
CA PRO A 98 3.65 -6.86 16.67
C PRO A 98 3.86 -5.86 15.53
N LEU A 99 3.17 -4.72 15.59
CA LEU A 99 3.20 -3.69 14.55
C LEU A 99 3.96 -2.45 15.02
N LEU A 100 4.82 -1.93 14.15
CA LEU A 100 5.28 -0.54 14.19
C LEU A 100 4.54 0.23 13.10
N VAL A 101 3.75 1.21 13.52
CA VAL A 101 2.84 1.94 12.65
C VAL A 101 3.38 3.33 12.38
N PHE A 102 3.64 3.65 11.11
CA PHE A 102 3.92 4.98 10.63
C PHE A 102 2.68 5.55 9.94
N ALA A 103 2.36 6.81 10.23
CA ALA A 103 1.17 7.48 9.69
C ALA A 103 1.44 8.98 9.51
N PRO A 104 0.56 9.72 8.81
CA PRO A 104 0.54 11.18 8.82
C PRO A 104 0.40 11.75 10.23
N ALA A 105 0.92 12.96 10.46
CA ALA A 105 0.97 13.58 11.78
C ALA A 105 -0.42 13.71 12.44
N GLY A 106 -1.42 14.18 11.70
CA GLY A 106 -2.79 14.31 12.19
C GLY A 106 -3.39 12.98 12.62
N MET A 107 -3.15 11.92 11.84
CA MET A 107 -3.61 10.57 12.16
C MET A 107 -2.90 10.00 13.40
N LEU A 108 -1.58 10.22 13.56
CA LEU A 108 -0.86 9.79 14.75
C LEU A 108 -1.39 10.45 16.02
N THR A 109 -1.80 11.71 15.94
CA THR A 109 -2.43 12.41 17.07
C THR A 109 -3.73 11.72 17.49
N LEU A 110 -4.56 11.33 16.54
CA LEU A 110 -5.78 10.57 16.79
C LEU A 110 -5.47 9.17 17.36
N LEU A 111 -4.53 8.46 16.75
CA LEU A 111 -4.11 7.13 17.20
C LEU A 111 -3.56 7.13 18.63
N ASN A 112 -2.78 8.15 19.00
CA ASN A 112 -2.30 8.32 20.38
C ASN A 112 -3.42 8.57 21.40
N SER A 113 -4.56 9.11 20.94
CA SER A 113 -5.73 9.33 21.77
C SER A 113 -6.65 8.12 21.90
N LEU A 114 -6.40 7.05 21.13
CA LEU A 114 -7.20 5.83 21.19
C LEU A 114 -6.89 5.07 22.48
N LYS A 115 -7.92 4.74 23.22
CA LYS A 115 -7.85 3.77 24.31
C LYS A 115 -8.06 2.38 23.72
N ILE A 116 -6.97 1.71 23.38
CA ILE A 116 -7.04 0.31 22.95
C ILE A 116 -7.43 -0.53 24.17
N THR A 117 -8.64 -1.05 24.16
CA THR A 117 -9.24 -1.79 25.27
C THR A 117 -8.53 -3.13 25.51
N ASP A 118 -8.06 -3.77 24.42
CA ASP A 118 -7.27 -4.98 24.52
C ASP A 118 -5.83 -4.66 24.90
N LYS A 119 -5.46 -5.00 26.13
CA LYS A 119 -4.11 -4.79 26.68
C LYS A 119 -3.02 -5.55 25.90
N ALA A 120 -3.34 -6.72 25.34
CA ALA A 120 -2.39 -7.51 24.56
C ALA A 120 -2.11 -6.82 23.22
N MET A 121 -3.14 -6.38 22.54
CA MET A 121 -3.03 -5.61 21.31
C MET A 121 -2.32 -4.26 21.56
N ALA A 122 -2.64 -3.55 22.63
CA ALA A 122 -1.99 -2.29 22.98
C ALA A 122 -0.47 -2.43 23.18
N LYS A 123 -0.01 -3.55 23.76
CA LYS A 123 1.42 -3.88 23.91
C LYS A 123 2.08 -4.29 22.59
N SER A 124 1.29 -4.74 21.64
CA SER A 124 1.72 -5.26 20.32
C SER A 124 1.83 -4.17 19.27
N ILE A 125 1.25 -2.99 19.51
CA ILE A 125 1.26 -1.86 18.57
C ILE A 125 2.15 -0.74 19.11
N THR A 126 3.14 -0.36 18.34
CA THR A 126 4.01 0.79 18.60
C THR A 126 3.73 1.85 17.54
N LEU A 127 3.48 3.07 17.95
CA LEU A 127 3.34 4.20 17.02
C LEU A 127 4.72 4.80 16.74
N GLY A 128 5.03 4.98 15.48
CA GLY A 128 6.26 5.59 15.00
C GLY A 128 6.18 7.12 14.95
N LEU A 129 7.14 7.71 14.28
CA LEU A 129 7.14 9.14 13.95
C LEU A 129 6.27 9.42 12.70
N PRO A 130 5.84 10.67 12.49
CA PRO A 130 5.21 11.06 11.23
C PRO A 130 6.16 10.79 10.05
N ALA A 131 5.77 9.87 9.18
CA ALA A 131 6.60 9.44 8.06
C ALA A 131 5.84 9.41 6.73
N CYS A 132 4.54 9.61 6.76
CA CYS A 132 3.70 9.72 5.58
C CYS A 132 3.27 11.17 5.39
N PRO A 133 3.20 11.68 4.16
CA PRO A 133 2.58 12.97 3.90
C PRO A 133 1.12 12.94 4.33
N GLU A 134 0.60 14.10 4.73
CA GLU A 134 -0.85 14.25 4.91
C GLU A 134 -1.54 13.93 3.58
N PRO A 135 -2.71 13.28 3.62
CA PRO A 135 -3.45 12.98 2.40
C PRO A 135 -3.77 14.30 1.69
N VAL A 136 -3.17 14.49 0.54
CA VAL A 136 -3.58 15.57 -0.36
C VAL A 136 -4.92 15.13 -0.90
N THR A 137 -5.96 15.91 -0.63
CA THR A 137 -7.24 15.75 -1.32
C THR A 137 -6.99 16.09 -2.78
N VAL A 138 -6.61 15.10 -3.57
CA VAL A 138 -6.58 15.26 -5.00
C VAL A 138 -8.04 15.39 -5.41
N PRO A 139 -8.48 16.55 -5.93
CA PRO A 139 -9.81 16.64 -6.50
C PRO A 139 -9.91 15.50 -7.51
N PRO A 140 -11.05 14.79 -7.58
CA PRO A 140 -11.23 13.77 -8.60
C PRO A 140 -10.81 14.42 -9.91
N PRO A 141 -9.97 13.73 -10.72
CA PRO A 141 -9.64 14.26 -12.03
C PRO A 141 -10.99 14.65 -12.64
N MET A 142 -11.16 15.93 -12.94
CA MET A 142 -12.29 16.36 -13.73
C MET A 142 -12.13 15.60 -15.03
N LEU A 143 -12.70 14.41 -15.07
CA LEU A 143 -12.94 13.71 -16.32
C LEU A 143 -13.87 14.64 -17.08
N ASN A 144 -13.28 15.63 -17.75
CA ASN A 144 -13.88 16.24 -18.89
C ASN A 144 -13.99 15.10 -19.92
N TYR A 145 -14.94 14.22 -19.63
CA TYR A 145 -15.41 13.25 -20.60
C TYR A 145 -16.08 14.06 -21.70
N ARG A 146 -15.28 14.63 -22.56
CA ARG A 146 -15.70 14.87 -23.93
C ARG A 146 -15.79 13.45 -24.50
N PRO A 147 -16.97 13.04 -24.96
CA PRO A 147 -17.03 11.87 -25.79
C PRO A 147 -16.20 12.21 -27.03
N ASP A 148 -14.93 11.87 -26.95
CA ASP A 148 -14.06 11.94 -28.10
C ASP A 148 -14.53 10.80 -28.98
N THR A 149 -15.16 11.14 -30.08
CA THR A 149 -15.67 10.21 -31.08
C THR A 149 -14.54 9.52 -31.84
N GLY A 150 -13.29 9.76 -31.43
CA GLY A 150 -12.09 9.08 -31.88
C GLY A 150 -11.62 8.03 -30.87
N MET A 151 -11.25 6.85 -31.35
CA MET A 151 -10.61 5.81 -30.58
C MET A 151 -9.34 6.41 -29.92
N ARG A 152 -9.25 6.40 -28.58
CA ARG A 152 -8.07 6.93 -27.87
C ARG A 152 -6.83 6.19 -28.37
N HIS A 153 -5.69 6.84 -28.34
CA HIS A 153 -4.44 6.22 -28.76
C HIS A 153 -4.18 4.87 -28.06
N LEU A 154 -4.47 4.79 -26.76
CA LEU A 154 -4.35 3.54 -26.00
C LEU A 154 -5.35 2.47 -26.44
N ASP A 155 -6.60 2.84 -26.74
CA ASP A 155 -7.61 1.90 -27.23
C ASP A 155 -7.21 1.31 -28.59
N ARG A 156 -6.58 2.14 -29.43
CA ARG A 156 -6.02 1.69 -30.72
C ARG A 156 -4.85 0.73 -30.53
N LEU A 157 -3.90 1.06 -29.65
CA LEU A 157 -2.77 0.18 -29.33
C LEU A 157 -3.24 -1.15 -28.73
N GLU A 158 -4.24 -1.11 -27.86
CA GLU A 158 -4.85 -2.30 -27.29
C GLU A 158 -5.50 -3.17 -28.39
N ALA A 159 -6.31 -2.56 -29.25
CA ALA A 159 -6.96 -3.27 -30.35
C ALA A 159 -5.93 -3.91 -31.30
N GLU A 160 -4.87 -3.20 -31.63
CA GLU A 160 -3.76 -3.69 -32.45
C GLU A 160 -3.03 -4.87 -31.78
N ALA A 161 -2.71 -4.76 -30.50
CA ALA A 161 -2.05 -5.82 -29.76
C ALA A 161 -2.92 -7.09 -29.66
N ILE A 162 -4.24 -6.92 -29.43
CA ILE A 162 -5.21 -8.03 -29.43
C ILE A 162 -5.25 -8.71 -30.80
N HIS A 163 -5.26 -7.93 -31.87
CA HIS A 163 -5.27 -8.45 -33.25
C HIS A 163 -4.02 -9.27 -33.52
N ILE A 164 -2.83 -8.73 -33.23
CA ILE A 164 -1.56 -9.43 -33.40
C ILE A 164 -1.53 -10.76 -32.62
N MET A 165 -2.00 -10.77 -31.38
CA MET A 165 -2.04 -12.00 -30.56
C MET A 165 -2.94 -13.08 -31.19
N ARG A 166 -4.07 -12.68 -31.76
CA ARG A 166 -4.99 -13.61 -32.44
C ARG A 166 -4.40 -14.16 -33.72
N GLU A 167 -3.72 -13.32 -34.50
CA GLU A 167 -3.02 -13.74 -35.75
C GLU A 167 -1.89 -14.72 -35.45
N VAL A 168 -1.02 -14.38 -34.47
CA VAL A 168 0.06 -15.28 -34.05
C VAL A 168 -0.46 -16.64 -33.59
N ALA A 169 -1.56 -16.65 -32.84
CA ALA A 169 -2.17 -17.90 -32.38
C ALA A 169 -2.82 -18.71 -33.51
N ALA A 170 -3.30 -18.03 -34.56
CA ALA A 170 -3.94 -18.69 -35.71
C ALA A 170 -2.91 -19.23 -36.71
N GLU A 171 -1.78 -18.54 -36.88
CA GLU A 171 -0.79 -18.90 -37.90
C GLU A 171 0.28 -19.87 -37.43
N ASN A 172 0.46 -20.00 -36.12
CA ASN A 172 1.50 -20.85 -35.53
C ASN A 172 0.90 -22.09 -34.84
N SER A 173 1.50 -23.24 -35.11
CA SER A 173 1.05 -24.51 -34.51
C SER A 173 1.36 -24.66 -33.02
N ASN A 174 2.41 -24.01 -32.52
CA ASN A 174 2.84 -24.09 -31.12
C ASN A 174 3.32 -22.74 -30.56
N PRO A 175 2.44 -21.72 -30.49
CA PRO A 175 2.83 -20.44 -29.92
C PRO A 175 3.05 -20.55 -28.42
N VAL A 176 4.00 -19.78 -27.88
CA VAL A 176 4.35 -19.72 -26.46
C VAL A 176 4.48 -18.25 -26.09
N MET A 177 3.96 -17.86 -24.94
CA MET A 177 4.17 -16.51 -24.43
C MET A 177 5.19 -16.51 -23.30
N LEU A 178 6.24 -15.71 -23.43
CA LEU A 178 7.25 -15.53 -22.38
C LEU A 178 6.68 -14.66 -21.26
N TYR A 179 6.92 -15.06 -20.02
CA TYR A 179 6.41 -14.38 -18.83
C TYR A 179 7.47 -14.24 -17.74
N SER A 180 7.94 -13.03 -17.52
CA SER A 180 9.03 -12.71 -16.57
C SER A 180 8.55 -12.14 -15.23
N ILE A 181 7.23 -12.12 -14.95
CA ILE A 181 6.61 -11.45 -13.79
C ILE A 181 6.87 -9.93 -13.77
N GLY A 182 7.38 -9.37 -14.84
CA GLY A 182 7.57 -7.93 -15.02
C GLY A 182 6.29 -7.20 -15.42
N LYS A 183 6.32 -5.87 -15.38
CA LYS A 183 5.18 -5.01 -15.75
C LYS A 183 4.70 -5.28 -17.18
N ASP A 184 5.64 -5.38 -18.10
CA ASP A 184 5.34 -5.55 -19.53
C ASP A 184 4.74 -6.93 -19.81
N SER A 185 5.28 -7.99 -19.22
CA SER A 185 4.72 -9.34 -19.34
C SER A 185 3.35 -9.46 -18.69
N ALA A 186 3.08 -8.71 -17.60
CA ALA A 186 1.76 -8.66 -16.97
C ALA A 186 0.73 -7.97 -17.88
N VAL A 187 1.12 -6.89 -18.56
CA VAL A 187 0.26 -6.23 -19.56
C VAL A 187 -0.02 -7.15 -20.73
N MET A 188 1.00 -7.83 -21.25
CA MET A 188 0.82 -8.81 -22.34
C MET A 188 -0.14 -9.95 -21.94
N LEU A 189 -0.01 -10.46 -20.71
CA LEU A 189 -0.92 -11.50 -20.21
C LEU A 189 -2.36 -10.99 -20.10
N HIS A 190 -2.54 -9.76 -19.63
CA HIS A 190 -3.87 -9.13 -19.55
C HIS A 190 -4.49 -8.99 -20.94
N LEU A 191 -3.73 -8.54 -21.93
CA LEU A 191 -4.17 -8.42 -23.32
C LEU A 191 -4.48 -9.79 -23.94
N ALA A 192 -3.68 -10.82 -23.64
CA ALA A 192 -3.95 -12.19 -24.08
C ALA A 192 -5.27 -12.73 -23.51
N LEU A 193 -5.51 -12.53 -22.20
CA LEU A 193 -6.78 -12.90 -21.58
C LEU A 193 -7.96 -12.18 -22.23
N LYS A 194 -7.80 -10.92 -22.56
CA LYS A 194 -8.84 -10.12 -23.24
C LYS A 194 -9.04 -10.56 -24.70
N ALA A 195 -7.95 -10.89 -25.40
CA ALA A 195 -7.98 -11.34 -26.79
C ALA A 195 -8.81 -12.63 -26.99
N PHE A 196 -8.74 -13.55 -26.03
CA PHE A 196 -9.38 -14.86 -26.12
C PHE A 196 -10.58 -15.04 -25.20
N SER A 197 -11.00 -13.97 -24.49
CA SER A 197 -12.22 -14.01 -23.65
C SER A 197 -13.47 -14.41 -24.46
N PRO A 198 -14.36 -15.29 -23.89
CA PRO A 198 -14.34 -15.88 -22.55
C PRO A 198 -13.46 -17.14 -22.41
N GLY A 199 -12.82 -17.58 -23.47
CA GLY A 199 -11.89 -18.72 -23.47
C GLY A 199 -10.55 -18.39 -22.83
N ARG A 200 -9.71 -19.42 -22.71
CA ARG A 200 -8.30 -19.24 -22.29
C ARG A 200 -7.42 -18.98 -23.51
N PRO A 201 -6.29 -18.24 -23.37
CA PRO A 201 -5.30 -18.18 -24.43
C PRO A 201 -4.87 -19.57 -24.88
N PRO A 202 -4.80 -19.84 -26.22
CA PRO A 202 -4.51 -21.19 -26.73
C PRO A 202 -3.01 -21.52 -26.74
N PHE A 203 -2.24 -20.94 -25.84
CA PHE A 203 -0.80 -21.15 -25.72
C PHE A 203 -0.35 -21.15 -24.26
N PRO A 204 0.72 -21.91 -23.93
CA PRO A 204 1.28 -21.92 -22.58
C PRO A 204 2.08 -20.64 -22.30
N LEU A 205 2.27 -20.38 -21.00
CA LEU A 205 3.18 -19.37 -20.50
C LEU A 205 4.52 -20.06 -20.15
N LEU A 206 5.62 -19.52 -20.65
CA LEU A 206 6.97 -19.95 -20.28
C LEU A 206 7.55 -18.88 -19.36
N HIS A 207 7.81 -19.27 -18.13
CA HIS A 207 8.48 -18.39 -17.15
C HIS A 207 9.97 -18.29 -17.46
N VAL A 208 10.50 -17.04 -17.48
CA VAL A 208 11.89 -16.72 -17.80
C VAL A 208 12.49 -15.95 -16.62
#